data_36c0f7e2c273dc01aa7886e91b1b7f00
#
_entry.id   36c0f7e2c273dc01aa7886e91b1b7f00
#
_cell.length_a   1.000
_cell.length_b   1.000
_cell.length_c   1.000
_cell.angle_alpha   90.00
_cell.angle_beta   90.00
_cell.angle_gamma   90.00
#
_symmetry.space_group_name_H-M   'P 1'
#
loop_
_entity.id
_entity.type
_entity.pdbx_description
1 polymer ?
#
loop_
_entity_poly.entity_id
_entity_poly.type
_entity_poly.pdbx_seq_one_letter_code
_entity_poly.pdbx_strand_id
1 'polypeptide(L)'
;NEILLEANEWAGNLAGMASEEMDHPYQIPGRYPKGAYLLVFDPLDGSSNIDVNVSVGTIFSVLRCPNEYLNQNDTLREEAFLQPGTTQVAAGYAIYGPQTMLMLTLGNGVKGFTLDRELGSFVLTHDNISVPESTAEFAINMSNQRHW
;
A
#
# COMPACT_ATOMS: atom_id res chain seq x y z
N ASN A 1 -7.95 8.16 5.21
CA ASN A 1 -8.12 6.83 5.81
C ASN A 1 -9.50 6.26 5.48
N GLU A 2 -10.60 6.96 5.81
CA GLU A 2 -11.99 6.50 5.61
C GLU A 2 -12.28 6.03 4.18
N ILE A 3 -11.89 6.80 3.17
CA ILE A 3 -12.11 6.46 1.75
C ILE A 3 -11.51 5.09 1.39
N LEU A 4 -10.32 4.78 1.87
CA LEU A 4 -9.68 3.48 1.60
C LEU A 4 -10.38 2.34 2.34
N LEU A 5 -10.83 2.55 3.56
CA LEU A 5 -11.60 1.56 4.32
C LEU A 5 -12.93 1.25 3.61
N GLU A 6 -13.73 2.28 3.33
CA GLU A 6 -15.04 2.14 2.69
C GLU A 6 -14.98 1.55 1.28
N ALA A 7 -13.94 1.90 0.51
CA ALA A 7 -13.77 1.37 -0.84
C ALA A 7 -13.41 -0.13 -0.87
N ASN A 8 -12.83 -0.66 0.20
CA ASN A 8 -12.29 -2.01 0.22
C ASN A 8 -13.04 -3.00 1.13
N GLU A 9 -13.88 -2.54 2.08
CA GLU A 9 -14.52 -3.41 3.07
C GLU A 9 -15.62 -4.34 2.50
N TRP A 10 -16.28 -3.93 1.41
CA TRP A 10 -17.51 -4.59 0.91
C TRP A 10 -17.26 -5.69 -0.12
N ALA A 11 -16.10 -5.70 -0.78
CA ALA A 11 -15.84 -6.53 -1.96
C ALA A 11 -15.63 -8.03 -1.66
N GLY A 12 -15.52 -8.44 -0.39
CA GLY A 12 -15.33 -9.85 0.01
C GLY A 12 -13.93 -10.40 -0.26
N ASN A 13 -12.96 -9.57 -0.57
CA ASN A 13 -11.57 -9.98 -0.82
C ASN A 13 -10.73 -9.94 0.45
N LEU A 14 -11.05 -9.05 1.39
CA LEU A 14 -10.26 -8.78 2.58
C LEU A 14 -10.81 -9.49 3.82
N ALA A 15 -9.90 -9.98 4.66
CA ALA A 15 -10.17 -10.40 6.02
C ALA A 15 -10.10 -9.22 7.01
N GLY A 16 -9.29 -8.22 6.68
CA GLY A 16 -9.14 -6.99 7.44
C GLY A 16 -8.09 -6.07 6.86
N MET A 17 -7.93 -4.92 7.49
CA MET A 17 -7.03 -3.86 7.07
C MET A 17 -6.24 -3.31 8.25
N ALA A 18 -5.04 -2.81 8.00
CA ALA A 18 -4.25 -2.05 8.95
C ALA A 18 -3.71 -0.79 8.27
N SER A 19 -3.75 0.32 8.98
CA SER A 19 -3.26 1.61 8.50
C SER A 19 -2.30 2.22 9.51
N GLU A 20 -1.33 2.98 9.02
CA GLU A 20 -0.42 3.77 9.87
C GLU A 20 -1.19 4.75 10.76
N GLU A 21 -2.33 5.26 10.28
CA GLU A 21 -3.22 6.21 10.97
C GLU A 21 -4.19 5.55 11.97
N MET A 22 -4.03 4.26 12.29
CA MET A 22 -4.93 3.52 13.17
C MET A 22 -4.16 2.76 14.25
N ASP A 23 -4.63 2.86 15.49
CA ASP A 23 -4.03 2.15 16.63
C ASP A 23 -4.25 0.63 16.58
N HIS A 24 -5.31 0.18 15.90
CA HIS A 24 -5.68 -1.23 15.83
C HIS A 24 -6.15 -1.64 14.42
N PRO A 25 -6.02 -2.92 14.05
CA PRO A 25 -6.53 -3.44 12.79
C PRO A 25 -8.04 -3.23 12.62
N TYR A 26 -8.44 -2.86 11.42
CA TYR A 26 -9.83 -2.73 11.03
C TYR A 26 -10.41 -4.10 10.71
N GLN A 27 -11.45 -4.48 11.44
CA GLN A 27 -12.21 -5.71 11.19
C GLN A 27 -13.23 -5.48 10.08
N ILE A 28 -13.30 -6.38 9.11
CA ILE A 28 -14.39 -6.31 8.11
C ILE A 28 -15.73 -6.47 8.83
N PRO A 29 -16.67 -5.51 8.70
CA PRO A 29 -17.98 -5.61 9.35
C PRO A 29 -18.72 -6.89 8.97
N GLY A 30 -19.39 -7.53 9.93
CA GLY A 30 -20.07 -8.82 9.73
C GLY A 30 -21.18 -8.82 8.67
N ARG A 31 -21.61 -7.64 8.21
CA ARG A 31 -22.54 -7.47 7.07
C ARG A 31 -21.89 -7.78 5.71
N TYR A 32 -20.56 -7.81 5.64
CA TYR A 32 -19.81 -8.09 4.42
C TYR A 32 -19.10 -9.44 4.49
N PRO A 33 -18.90 -10.12 3.37
CA PRO A 33 -18.15 -11.37 3.36
C PRO A 33 -16.67 -11.10 3.66
N LYS A 34 -16.08 -11.99 4.46
CA LYS A 34 -14.66 -11.97 4.80
C LYS A 34 -13.87 -12.74 3.74
N GLY A 35 -12.79 -12.15 3.24
CA GLY A 35 -11.94 -12.73 2.20
C GLY A 35 -10.65 -13.32 2.74
N ALA A 36 -9.73 -13.63 1.83
CA ALA A 36 -8.48 -14.33 2.11
C ALA A 36 -7.25 -13.42 2.20
N TYR A 37 -7.41 -12.10 2.08
CA TYR A 37 -6.30 -11.17 2.05
C TYR A 37 -6.38 -10.13 3.16
N LEU A 38 -5.23 -9.57 3.50
CA LEU A 38 -5.06 -8.43 4.38
C LEU A 38 -4.53 -7.26 3.56
N LEU A 39 -5.02 -6.05 3.83
CA LEU A 39 -4.50 -4.83 3.23
C LEU A 39 -3.81 -4.00 4.31
N VAL A 40 -2.54 -3.67 4.08
CA VAL A 40 -1.77 -2.74 4.90
C VAL A 40 -1.52 -1.49 4.09
N PHE A 41 -1.72 -0.31 4.67
CA PHE A 41 -1.51 0.93 3.92
C PHE A 41 -1.14 2.11 4.82
N ASP A 42 -0.44 3.06 4.22
CA ASP A 42 -0.33 4.43 4.69
C ASP A 42 -1.10 5.31 3.68
N PRO A 43 -2.18 5.96 4.10
CA PRO A 43 -3.02 6.74 3.18
C PRO A 43 -2.34 8.02 2.70
N LEU A 44 -1.37 8.55 3.45
CA LEU A 44 -0.69 9.81 3.13
C LEU A 44 0.74 9.83 3.65
N ASP A 45 1.59 8.95 3.10
CA ASP A 45 3.02 8.91 3.39
C ASP A 45 3.70 10.23 2.98
N GLY A 46 4.58 10.69 3.87
CA GLY A 46 5.25 11.98 3.71
C GLY A 46 4.39 13.19 4.06
N SER A 47 3.38 13.06 4.92
CA SER A 47 2.49 14.16 5.32
C SER A 47 3.25 15.40 5.84
N SER A 48 4.39 15.23 6.50
CA SER A 48 5.28 16.31 6.92
C SER A 48 5.87 17.14 5.76
N ASN A 49 5.82 16.63 4.54
CA ASN A 49 6.29 17.33 3.34
C ASN A 49 5.26 18.30 2.75
N ILE A 50 4.03 18.28 3.23
CA ILE A 50 2.95 19.13 2.70
C ILE A 50 3.28 20.62 2.84
N ASP A 51 3.77 21.01 4.00
CA ASP A 51 4.10 22.42 4.29
C ASP A 51 5.26 22.97 3.45
N VAL A 52 6.09 22.12 2.93
CA VAL A 52 7.25 22.50 2.08
C VAL A 52 7.02 22.15 0.61
N ASN A 53 5.80 21.74 0.25
CA ASN A 53 5.38 21.47 -1.12
C ASN A 53 6.22 20.40 -1.83
N VAL A 54 6.64 19.38 -1.11
CA VAL A 54 7.30 18.18 -1.63
C VAL A 54 6.27 17.07 -1.84
N SER A 55 6.54 16.15 -2.74
CA SER A 55 5.63 15.06 -3.08
C SER A 55 5.25 14.22 -1.87
N VAL A 56 3.99 13.82 -1.83
CA VAL A 56 3.41 12.87 -0.89
C VAL A 56 2.83 11.68 -1.66
N GLY A 57 2.54 10.60 -0.98
CA GLY A 57 2.06 9.39 -1.62
C GLY A 57 1.11 8.59 -0.76
N THR A 58 0.56 7.55 -1.35
CA THR A 58 -0.14 6.47 -0.66
C THR A 58 0.65 5.19 -0.87
N ILE A 59 0.95 4.45 0.18
CA ILE A 59 1.68 3.17 0.09
C ILE A 59 0.73 2.05 0.51
N PHE A 60 0.81 0.89 -0.14
CA PHE A 60 0.02 -0.27 0.25
C PHE A 60 0.74 -1.59 0.02
N SER A 61 0.32 -2.58 0.78
CA SER A 61 0.75 -3.97 0.66
C SER A 61 -0.43 -4.90 0.87
N VAL A 62 -0.48 -5.96 0.07
CA VAL A 62 -1.47 -7.03 0.19
C VAL A 62 -0.77 -8.29 0.67
N LEU A 63 -1.27 -8.86 1.76
CA LEU A 63 -0.77 -10.08 2.36
C LEU A 63 -1.85 -11.17 2.30
N ARG A 64 -1.46 -12.44 2.44
CA ARG A 64 -2.44 -13.50 2.70
C ARG A 64 -2.83 -13.50 4.17
N CYS A 65 -4.13 -13.62 4.41
CA CYS A 65 -4.62 -13.82 5.78
C CYS A 65 -4.24 -15.21 6.26
N PRO A 66 -3.62 -15.36 7.44
CA PRO A 66 -3.36 -16.67 8.02
C PRO A 66 -4.67 -17.45 8.25
N ASN A 67 -4.62 -18.78 8.06
CA ASN A 67 -5.81 -19.63 8.09
C ASN A 67 -6.60 -19.55 9.40
N GLU A 68 -5.93 -19.29 10.50
CA GLU A 68 -6.53 -19.13 11.83
C GLU A 68 -7.46 -17.92 11.98
N TYR A 69 -7.41 -16.97 11.04
CA TYR A 69 -8.25 -15.77 11.05
C TYR A 69 -9.28 -15.73 9.91
N LEU A 70 -9.42 -16.81 9.14
CA LEU A 70 -10.31 -16.85 7.97
C LEU A 70 -11.79 -17.02 8.29
N ASN A 71 -12.15 -17.55 9.49
CA ASN A 71 -13.55 -17.70 9.83
C ASN A 71 -14.20 -16.33 10.11
N GLN A 72 -15.49 -16.21 9.79
CA GLN A 72 -16.23 -14.95 9.94
C GLN A 72 -16.18 -14.38 11.37
N ASN A 73 -16.16 -15.27 12.37
CA ASN A 73 -16.18 -14.89 13.79
C ASN A 73 -14.79 -14.69 14.41
N ASP A 74 -13.71 -14.96 13.67
CA ASP A 74 -12.36 -14.80 14.19
C ASP A 74 -12.02 -13.32 14.30
N THR A 75 -11.55 -12.91 15.47
CA THR A 75 -11.03 -11.55 15.68
C THR A 75 -9.63 -11.46 15.13
N LEU A 76 -9.45 -10.60 14.16
CA LEU A 76 -8.14 -10.32 13.56
C LEU A 76 -7.26 -9.56 14.55
N ARG A 77 -6.03 -10.04 14.75
CA ARG A 77 -5.04 -9.45 15.63
C ARG A 77 -3.89 -8.83 14.84
N GLU A 78 -3.11 -7.99 15.47
CA GLU A 78 -1.94 -7.34 14.87
C GLU A 78 -0.93 -8.35 14.32
N GLU A 79 -0.75 -9.49 15.00
CA GLU A 79 0.18 -10.54 14.59
C GLU A 79 -0.11 -11.09 13.18
N ALA A 80 -1.37 -11.04 12.73
CA ALA A 80 -1.74 -11.46 11.38
C ALA A 80 -1.06 -10.63 10.29
N PHE A 81 -0.73 -9.38 10.59
CA PHE A 81 -0.11 -8.42 9.68
C PHE A 81 1.42 -8.44 9.74
N LEU A 82 2.00 -8.97 10.83
CA LEU A 82 3.45 -9.01 11.04
C LEU A 82 4.09 -10.17 10.26
N GLN A 83 4.07 -10.05 8.94
CA GLN A 83 4.59 -11.05 8.01
C GLN A 83 5.87 -10.55 7.33
N PRO A 84 6.80 -11.44 6.93
CA PRO A 84 7.96 -11.06 6.15
C PRO A 84 7.56 -10.36 4.84
N GLY A 85 8.25 -9.28 4.46
CA GLY A 85 7.97 -8.56 3.21
C GLY A 85 8.09 -9.42 1.95
N THR A 86 8.82 -10.53 2.02
CA THR A 86 8.94 -11.52 0.92
C THR A 86 7.67 -12.33 0.68
N THR A 87 6.68 -12.29 1.58
CA THR A 87 5.40 -13.00 1.46
C THR A 87 4.28 -12.13 0.88
N GLN A 88 4.57 -10.89 0.55
CA GLN A 88 3.61 -9.99 -0.09
C GLN A 88 3.07 -10.57 -1.39
N VAL A 89 1.75 -10.53 -1.56
CA VAL A 89 1.06 -10.95 -2.79
C VAL A 89 1.08 -9.84 -3.84
N ALA A 90 0.92 -8.61 -3.36
CA ALA A 90 1.03 -7.40 -4.16
C ALA A 90 1.55 -6.26 -3.27
N ALA A 91 2.23 -5.31 -3.86
CA ALA A 91 2.61 -4.08 -3.20
C ALA A 91 2.67 -2.93 -4.22
N GLY A 92 2.49 -1.72 -3.73
CA GLY A 92 2.59 -0.57 -4.60
C GLY A 92 2.51 0.74 -3.83
N TYR A 93 2.70 1.81 -4.59
CA TYR A 93 2.48 3.16 -4.09
C TYR A 93 1.98 4.08 -5.19
N ALA A 94 1.16 5.03 -4.82
CA ALA A 94 0.82 6.17 -5.66
C ALA A 94 1.62 7.38 -5.18
N ILE A 95 2.21 8.12 -6.11
CA ILE A 95 2.90 9.39 -5.83
C ILE A 95 2.11 10.55 -6.43
N TYR A 96 1.87 11.57 -5.62
CA TYR A 96 1.13 12.76 -6.00
C TYR A 96 2.11 13.93 -6.23
N GLY A 97 2.41 14.20 -7.48
CA GLY A 97 3.36 15.23 -7.90
C GLY A 97 2.89 15.93 -9.18
N PRO A 98 3.80 16.47 -9.99
CA PRO A 98 3.46 17.04 -11.30
C PRO A 98 2.70 16.03 -12.19
N GLN A 99 3.03 14.75 -12.05
CA GLN A 99 2.24 13.64 -12.55
C GLN A 99 1.80 12.78 -11.35
N THR A 100 0.57 12.23 -11.40
CA THR A 100 0.15 11.20 -10.47
C THR A 100 0.50 9.85 -11.08
N MET A 101 1.34 9.09 -10.38
CA MET A 101 1.81 7.79 -10.85
C MET A 101 1.50 6.71 -9.83
N LEU A 102 1.21 5.51 -10.31
CA LEU A 102 1.05 4.29 -9.52
C LEU A 102 2.16 3.31 -9.89
N MET A 103 2.96 2.91 -8.93
CA MET A 103 3.91 1.81 -9.04
C MET A 103 3.28 0.56 -8.43
N LEU A 104 3.31 -0.55 -9.16
CA LEU A 104 2.64 -1.78 -8.75
C LEU A 104 3.51 -3.00 -9.04
N THR A 105 3.60 -3.91 -8.09
CA THR A 105 4.13 -5.26 -8.29
C THR A 105 3.13 -6.32 -7.85
N LEU A 106 3.11 -7.41 -8.60
CA LEU A 106 2.39 -8.65 -8.28
C LEU A 106 3.36 -9.82 -8.10
N GLY A 107 4.63 -9.52 -7.78
CA GLY A 107 5.69 -10.50 -7.56
C GLY A 107 6.55 -10.83 -8.79
N ASN A 108 6.28 -10.27 -9.96
CA ASN A 108 6.99 -10.53 -11.22
C ASN A 108 7.51 -9.24 -11.90
N GLY A 109 8.18 -8.41 -11.14
CA GLY A 109 8.68 -7.10 -11.58
C GLY A 109 7.76 -5.96 -11.16
N VAL A 110 8.20 -4.74 -11.47
CA VAL A 110 7.49 -3.51 -11.12
C VAL A 110 7.01 -2.82 -12.37
N LYS A 111 5.75 -2.42 -12.40
CA LYS A 111 5.14 -1.65 -13.47
C LYS A 111 4.74 -0.26 -12.99
N GLY A 112 4.89 0.73 -13.87
CA GLY A 112 4.51 2.11 -13.61
C GLY A 112 3.35 2.55 -14.50
N PHE A 113 2.36 3.14 -13.86
CA PHE A 113 1.17 3.68 -14.51
C PHE A 113 1.08 5.18 -14.23
N THR A 114 0.69 5.95 -15.23
CA THR A 114 0.45 7.40 -15.09
C THR A 114 -1.04 7.68 -15.19
N LEU A 115 -1.56 8.52 -14.31
CA LEU A 115 -2.95 8.95 -14.37
C LEU A 115 -3.15 9.89 -15.56
N ASP A 116 -3.93 9.43 -16.54
CA ASP A 116 -4.46 10.28 -17.59
C ASP A 116 -5.69 11.03 -17.03
N ARG A 117 -5.56 12.33 -16.90
CA ARG A 117 -6.62 13.19 -16.31
C ARG A 117 -7.80 13.39 -17.23
N GLU A 118 -7.60 13.27 -18.55
CA GLU A 118 -8.69 13.39 -19.52
C GLU A 118 -9.53 12.11 -19.55
N LEU A 119 -8.89 10.95 -19.50
CA LEU A 119 -9.54 9.65 -19.43
C LEU A 119 -10.04 9.28 -18.03
N GLY A 120 -9.50 9.91 -16.99
CA GLY A 120 -9.77 9.56 -15.59
C GLY A 120 -9.29 8.17 -15.19
N SER A 121 -8.26 7.63 -15.86
CA SER A 121 -7.74 6.28 -15.62
C SER A 121 -6.22 6.20 -15.66
N PHE A 122 -5.65 5.20 -15.00
CA PHE A 122 -4.23 4.92 -15.04
C PHE A 122 -3.86 4.16 -16.32
N VAL A 123 -2.86 4.68 -17.04
CA VAL A 123 -2.32 4.09 -18.27
C VAL A 123 -0.93 3.53 -17.98
N LEU A 124 -0.64 2.32 -18.44
CA LEU A 124 0.70 1.72 -18.32
C LEU A 124 1.71 2.55 -19.13
N THR A 125 2.66 3.16 -18.45
CA THR A 125 3.71 3.99 -19.05
C THR A 125 5.10 3.38 -18.91
N HIS A 126 5.31 2.49 -17.95
CA HIS A 126 6.57 1.80 -17.68
C HIS A 126 6.28 0.32 -17.45
N ASP A 127 6.60 -0.53 -18.43
CA ASP A 127 6.29 -1.95 -18.37
C ASP A 127 7.25 -2.75 -17.47
N ASN A 128 8.48 -2.27 -17.31
CA ASN A 128 9.48 -2.88 -16.45
C ASN A 128 10.37 -1.84 -15.81
N ILE A 129 10.26 -1.70 -14.49
CA ILE A 129 11.09 -0.80 -13.70
C ILE A 129 12.06 -1.65 -12.88
N SER A 130 13.35 -1.38 -13.05
CA SER A 130 14.40 -2.05 -12.28
C SER A 130 15.40 -1.02 -11.76
N VAL A 131 15.94 -1.29 -10.58
CA VAL A 131 17.06 -0.53 -10.05
C VAL A 131 18.33 -0.98 -10.79
N PRO A 132 19.17 -0.05 -11.31
CA PRO A 132 20.44 -0.42 -11.96
C PRO A 132 21.39 -1.11 -10.97
N GLU A 133 22.21 -2.05 -11.46
CA GLU A 133 23.17 -2.78 -10.62
C GLU A 133 24.21 -1.85 -9.97
N SER A 134 24.49 -0.72 -10.58
CA SER A 134 25.37 0.31 -10.04
C SER A 134 24.89 1.71 -10.42
N THR A 135 25.05 2.65 -9.52
CA THR A 135 24.75 4.08 -9.76
C THR A 135 25.76 4.96 -9.06
N ALA A 136 26.00 6.15 -9.63
CA ALA A 136 26.77 7.22 -9.00
C ALA A 136 25.88 8.25 -8.31
N GLU A 137 24.56 8.14 -8.44
CA GLU A 137 23.57 9.07 -7.89
C GLU A 137 22.58 8.36 -6.99
N PHE A 138 22.22 9.01 -5.89
CA PHE A 138 21.14 8.58 -5.00
C PHE A 138 20.45 9.79 -4.38
N ALA A 139 19.19 9.60 -3.99
CA ALA A 139 18.44 10.55 -3.18
C ALA A 139 17.86 9.84 -1.96
N ILE A 140 18.09 10.40 -0.78
CA ILE A 140 17.62 9.85 0.49
C ILE A 140 17.39 10.97 1.50
N ASN A 141 16.45 10.79 2.41
CA ASN A 141 16.30 11.69 3.55
C ASN A 141 17.46 11.45 4.54
N MET A 142 18.36 12.42 4.63
CA MET A 142 19.57 12.38 5.48
C MET A 142 19.32 12.83 6.92
N SER A 143 18.10 13.15 7.32
CA SER A 143 17.79 13.67 8.67
C SER A 143 18.24 12.71 9.78
N ASN A 144 18.22 11.42 9.52
CA ASN A 144 18.60 10.37 10.48
C ASN A 144 20.06 9.89 10.34
N GLN A 145 20.87 10.51 9.49
CA GLN A 145 22.26 10.07 9.22
C GLN A 145 23.11 9.90 10.49
N ARG A 146 22.83 10.66 11.55
CA ARG A 146 23.56 10.57 12.82
C ARG A 146 23.21 9.33 13.65
N HIS A 147 22.17 8.61 13.25
CA HIS A 147 21.64 7.44 13.97
C HIS A 147 21.82 6.11 13.19
N TRP A 148 22.46 6.19 12.03
CA TRP A 148 22.77 5.04 11.17
C TRP A 148 24.16 4.49 11.47
#